data_79724fd536dab1f0922c068a291e0679
#
_entry.id   79724fd536dab1f0922c068a291e0679
#
_cell.length_a   1.000
_cell.length_b   1.000
_cell.length_c   1.000
_cell.angle_alpha   90.00
_cell.angle_beta   90.00
_cell.angle_gamma   90.00
#
_symmetry.space_group_name_H-M   'P 1'
#
loop_
_entity.id
_entity.type
_entity.pdbx_description
1 polymer ?
#
loop_
_entity_poly.entity_id
_entity_poly.type
_entity_poly.pdbx_seq_one_letter_code
_entity_poly.pdbx_strand_id
1 'polypeptide(L)'
;MITPPRTAPAGRDETRRRVIDAAIDLLDRDGRDAVTTRAVADAAGVQAPAIYRLFGDKDGLLDAVAEHGFATFVASKNVDPDPDDQIADLRAGWDLAVEFGLSNPALYTLMYAEPRRESPATKAGMEILMGRIRRLAVGGWLRVDERLAAQIIHATARGAVLTWLSLPEDSRDPALLATLREAMVAAITTEDPVVGEATPSAAAQAFRASLPDQTPLSDGERRLLTEWLDRLAADPSSTQ
;
A
#
# COMPACT_ATOMS: atom_id res chain seq x y z
N MET A 1 23.44 48.28 -8.93
CA MET A 1 22.93 47.20 -9.81
C MET A 1 22.61 46.04 -8.86
N ILE A 2 21.35 45.98 -8.40
CA ILE A 2 20.89 45.01 -7.39
C ILE A 2 20.25 43.85 -8.14
N THR A 3 20.87 42.66 -8.07
CA THR A 3 20.34 41.42 -8.62
C THR A 3 19.11 41.01 -7.80
N PRO A 4 17.95 40.76 -8.40
CA PRO A 4 16.76 40.32 -7.65
C PRO A 4 16.98 38.91 -7.09
N PRO A 5 16.41 38.60 -5.92
CA PRO A 5 16.55 37.28 -5.30
C PRO A 5 15.85 36.20 -6.15
N ARG A 6 16.54 35.08 -6.33
CA ARG A 6 16.03 33.87 -6.99
C ARG A 6 14.91 33.26 -6.15
N THR A 7 13.67 33.61 -6.45
CA THR A 7 12.46 32.91 -5.98
C THR A 7 12.36 31.58 -6.72
N ALA A 8 12.75 30.46 -6.10
CA ALA A 8 12.83 29.22 -6.86
C ALA A 8 12.34 27.91 -6.24
N PRO A 9 12.04 27.67 -4.96
CA PRO A 9 11.44 26.37 -4.61
C PRO A 9 9.91 26.33 -4.74
N ALA A 10 9.19 27.31 -4.20
CA ALA A 10 7.72 27.27 -4.12
C ALA A 10 7.01 27.22 -5.50
N GLY A 11 7.50 27.96 -6.49
CA GLY A 11 6.89 27.99 -7.81
C GLY A 11 7.12 26.73 -8.65
N ARG A 12 8.21 25.98 -8.40
CA ARG A 12 8.48 24.72 -9.10
C ARG A 12 7.60 23.60 -8.58
N ASP A 13 7.42 23.50 -7.27
CA ASP A 13 6.60 22.48 -6.64
C ASP A 13 5.10 22.71 -6.93
N GLU A 14 4.68 23.96 -6.95
CA GLU A 14 3.33 24.34 -7.36
C GLU A 14 3.06 23.97 -8.83
N THR A 15 4.01 24.26 -9.73
CA THR A 15 3.90 23.89 -11.14
C THR A 15 3.87 22.37 -11.30
N ARG A 16 4.70 21.64 -10.55
CA ARG A 16 4.72 20.18 -10.56
C ARG A 16 3.39 19.60 -10.14
N ARG A 17 2.78 20.14 -9.07
CA ARG A 17 1.46 19.70 -8.59
C ARG A 17 0.38 19.93 -9.65
N ARG A 18 0.26 21.14 -10.20
CA ARG A 18 -0.70 21.44 -11.26
C ARG A 18 -0.60 20.52 -12.47
N VAL A 19 0.62 20.13 -12.84
CA VAL A 19 0.84 19.19 -13.96
C VAL A 19 0.36 17.80 -13.59
N ILE A 20 0.60 17.34 -12.36
CA ILE A 20 0.11 16.04 -11.87
C ILE A 20 -1.42 16.04 -11.83
N ASP A 21 -2.03 17.07 -11.27
CA ASP A 21 -3.49 17.21 -11.18
C ASP A 21 -4.14 17.19 -12.57
N ALA A 22 -3.59 17.97 -13.52
CA ALA A 22 -4.05 17.96 -14.91
C ALA A 22 -3.87 16.59 -15.61
N ALA A 23 -2.83 15.84 -15.27
CA ALA A 23 -2.63 14.50 -15.79
C ALA A 23 -3.61 13.49 -15.21
N ILE A 24 -3.98 13.62 -13.91
CA ILE A 24 -5.01 12.81 -13.27
C ILE A 24 -6.37 13.09 -13.90
N ASP A 25 -6.74 14.36 -14.08
CA ASP A 25 -8.00 14.75 -14.72
C ASP A 25 -8.14 14.18 -16.14
N LEU A 26 -7.05 14.19 -16.92
CA LEU A 26 -7.01 13.60 -18.26
C LEU A 26 -7.09 12.07 -18.20
N LEU A 27 -6.42 11.45 -17.24
CA LEU A 27 -6.42 10.01 -17.03
C LEU A 27 -7.83 9.50 -16.70
N ASP A 28 -8.51 10.18 -15.79
CA ASP A 28 -9.85 9.79 -15.32
C ASP A 28 -10.93 10.01 -16.40
N ARG A 29 -10.81 11.08 -17.17
CA ARG A 29 -11.81 11.44 -18.18
C ARG A 29 -11.63 10.69 -19.49
N ASP A 30 -10.40 10.59 -19.97
CA ASP A 30 -10.09 10.18 -21.34
C ASP A 30 -9.15 8.94 -21.41
N GLY A 31 -8.75 8.41 -20.26
CA GLY A 31 -7.90 7.22 -20.12
C GLY A 31 -6.41 7.48 -20.35
N ARG A 32 -5.60 6.42 -20.19
CA ARG A 32 -4.13 6.47 -20.22
C ARG A 32 -3.55 7.03 -21.53
N ASP A 33 -4.17 6.72 -22.66
CA ASP A 33 -3.65 7.13 -23.98
C ASP A 33 -3.78 8.63 -24.20
N ALA A 34 -4.77 9.29 -23.59
CA ALA A 34 -4.95 10.72 -23.62
C ALA A 34 -3.88 11.49 -22.82
N VAL A 35 -3.23 10.84 -21.85
CA VAL A 35 -2.16 11.44 -21.05
C VAL A 35 -0.88 11.55 -21.88
N THR A 36 -0.81 12.57 -22.73
CA THR A 36 0.38 12.92 -23.50
C THR A 36 1.05 14.15 -22.91
N THR A 37 2.37 14.30 -23.08
CA THR A 37 3.11 15.48 -22.56
C THR A 37 2.53 16.78 -23.11
N ARG A 38 2.00 16.80 -24.35
CA ARG A 38 1.37 17.96 -24.95
C ARG A 38 0.00 18.26 -24.34
N ALA A 39 -0.89 17.25 -24.26
CA ALA A 39 -2.23 17.43 -23.68
C ALA A 39 -2.16 17.88 -22.22
N VAL A 40 -1.23 17.29 -21.44
CA VAL A 40 -1.02 17.67 -20.04
C VAL A 40 -0.43 19.09 -19.94
N ALA A 41 0.49 19.49 -20.81
CA ALA A 41 1.03 20.85 -20.81
C ALA A 41 -0.06 21.89 -21.10
N ASP A 42 -0.91 21.61 -22.11
CA ASP A 42 -2.03 22.46 -22.48
C ASP A 42 -3.04 22.56 -21.31
N ALA A 43 -3.43 21.45 -20.71
CA ALA A 43 -4.37 21.40 -19.58
C ALA A 43 -3.81 22.09 -18.31
N ALA A 44 -2.52 21.93 -18.01
CA ALA A 44 -1.85 22.55 -16.87
C ALA A 44 -1.50 24.03 -17.09
N GLY A 45 -1.70 24.58 -18.30
CA GLY A 45 -1.31 25.95 -18.64
C GLY A 45 0.21 26.18 -18.58
N VAL A 46 1.00 25.19 -19.00
CA VAL A 46 2.48 25.27 -19.05
C VAL A 46 3.00 24.98 -20.46
N GLN A 47 4.24 25.38 -20.72
CA GLN A 47 4.87 25.03 -21.99
C GLN A 47 5.41 23.58 -21.95
N ALA A 48 5.28 22.83 -23.06
CA ALA A 48 5.76 21.45 -23.15
C ALA A 48 7.20 21.21 -22.64
N PRO A 49 8.20 22.10 -22.87
CA PRO A 49 9.52 21.97 -22.27
C PRO A 49 9.55 21.92 -20.75
N ALA A 50 8.53 22.45 -20.07
CA ALA A 50 8.45 22.38 -18.61
C ALA A 50 8.15 20.95 -18.13
N ILE A 51 7.34 20.18 -18.89
CA ILE A 51 7.07 18.77 -18.59
C ILE A 51 8.38 17.97 -18.63
N TYR A 52 9.14 18.10 -19.71
CA TYR A 52 10.42 17.39 -19.85
C TYR A 52 11.42 17.76 -18.74
N ARG A 53 11.47 19.03 -18.33
CA ARG A 53 12.35 19.48 -17.25
C ARG A 53 11.92 18.95 -15.87
N LEU A 54 10.61 18.73 -15.64
CA LEU A 54 10.06 18.30 -14.35
C LEU A 54 10.03 16.77 -14.23
N PHE A 55 9.78 16.05 -15.30
CA PHE A 55 9.48 14.62 -15.29
C PHE A 55 10.37 13.78 -16.21
N GLY A 56 11.15 14.40 -17.10
CA GLY A 56 12.00 13.72 -18.06
C GLY A 56 11.27 13.36 -19.35
N ASP A 57 10.27 12.49 -19.25
CA ASP A 57 9.48 12.01 -20.38
C ASP A 57 8.03 11.67 -19.94
N LYS A 58 7.27 11.01 -20.83
CA LYS A 58 5.90 10.56 -20.53
C LYS A 58 5.88 9.54 -19.39
N ASP A 59 6.84 8.63 -19.37
CA ASP A 59 6.88 7.56 -18.36
C ASP A 59 7.20 8.15 -16.97
N GLY A 60 8.14 9.09 -16.88
CA GLY A 60 8.42 9.83 -15.66
C GLY A 60 7.25 10.68 -15.16
N LEU A 61 6.42 11.22 -16.07
CA LEU A 61 5.16 11.89 -15.70
C LEU A 61 4.17 10.88 -15.13
N LEU A 62 3.96 9.72 -15.79
CA LEU A 62 3.05 8.67 -15.31
C LEU A 62 3.52 8.07 -13.98
N ASP A 63 4.84 7.95 -13.77
CA ASP A 63 5.40 7.55 -12.48
C ASP A 63 5.09 8.55 -11.37
N ALA A 64 5.17 9.85 -11.67
CA ALA A 64 4.82 10.90 -10.72
C ALA A 64 3.32 10.94 -10.40
N VAL A 65 2.44 10.64 -11.37
CA VAL A 65 0.99 10.50 -11.17
C VAL A 65 0.71 9.29 -10.28
N ALA A 66 1.32 8.13 -10.54
CA ALA A 66 1.14 6.94 -9.72
C ALA A 66 1.65 7.16 -8.28
N GLU A 67 2.81 7.80 -8.11
CA GLU A 67 3.36 8.18 -6.80
C GLU A 67 2.39 9.10 -6.03
N HIS A 68 1.81 10.09 -6.71
CA HIS A 68 0.80 10.96 -6.10
C HIS A 68 -0.44 10.17 -5.67
N GLY A 69 -0.90 9.23 -6.49
CA GLY A 69 -1.99 8.32 -6.15
C GLY A 69 -1.71 7.48 -4.91
N PHE A 70 -0.52 6.88 -4.83
CA PHE A 70 -0.09 6.16 -3.63
C PHE A 70 -0.01 7.06 -2.41
N ALA A 71 0.53 8.28 -2.53
CA ALA A 71 0.60 9.23 -1.43
C ALA A 71 -0.80 9.63 -0.93
N THR A 72 -1.74 9.87 -1.83
CA THR A 72 -3.14 10.17 -1.50
C THR A 72 -3.81 9.00 -0.79
N PHE A 73 -3.62 7.78 -1.31
CA PHE A 73 -4.12 6.57 -0.68
C PHE A 73 -3.52 6.35 0.73
N VAL A 74 -2.22 6.55 0.89
CA VAL A 74 -1.55 6.43 2.19
C VAL A 74 -2.09 7.47 3.18
N ALA A 75 -2.30 8.71 2.74
CA ALA A 75 -2.88 9.76 3.58
C ALA A 75 -4.31 9.43 4.05
N SER A 76 -5.10 8.73 3.23
CA SER A 76 -6.45 8.29 3.60
C SER A 76 -6.46 7.14 4.63
N LYS A 77 -5.34 6.43 4.80
CA LYS A 77 -5.20 5.34 5.78
C LYS A 77 -5.04 5.77 7.25
N ASN A 78 -5.00 7.06 7.53
CA ASN A 78 -4.95 7.59 8.90
C ASN A 78 -6.31 7.47 9.60
N VAL A 79 -6.89 6.26 9.59
CA VAL A 79 -7.94 5.87 10.52
C VAL A 79 -7.23 5.37 11.76
N ASP A 80 -7.51 5.98 12.91
CA ASP A 80 -6.97 5.51 14.19
C ASP A 80 -7.35 4.02 14.35
N PRO A 81 -6.36 3.12 14.46
CA PRO A 81 -6.66 1.71 14.63
C PRO A 81 -7.40 1.52 15.95
N ASP A 82 -8.47 0.74 15.93
CA ASP A 82 -9.07 0.27 17.17
C ASP A 82 -8.07 -0.67 17.87
N PRO A 83 -7.49 -0.27 19.02
CA PRO A 83 -6.51 -1.11 19.69
C PRO A 83 -7.13 -2.40 20.24
N ASP A 84 -8.45 -2.43 20.43
CA ASP A 84 -9.17 -3.53 21.07
C ASP A 84 -9.72 -4.53 20.03
N ASP A 85 -9.94 -4.12 18.77
CA ASP A 85 -10.40 -5.02 17.68
C ASP A 85 -9.47 -4.97 16.45
N GLN A 86 -8.40 -5.73 16.53
CA GLN A 86 -7.38 -5.82 15.47
C GLN A 86 -7.92 -6.48 14.19
N ILE A 87 -8.93 -7.35 14.30
CA ILE A 87 -9.58 -7.98 13.15
C ILE A 87 -10.48 -6.98 12.43
N ALA A 88 -11.22 -6.14 13.17
CA ALA A 88 -11.98 -5.04 12.58
C ALA A 88 -11.06 -4.02 11.89
N ASP A 89 -9.90 -3.66 12.49
CA ASP A 89 -8.90 -2.79 11.85
C ASP A 89 -8.35 -3.39 10.54
N LEU A 90 -8.12 -4.71 10.50
CA LEU A 90 -7.73 -5.41 9.29
C LEU A 90 -8.80 -5.31 8.20
N ARG A 91 -10.06 -5.57 8.53
CA ARG A 91 -11.20 -5.45 7.61
C ARG A 91 -11.35 -4.03 7.08
N ALA A 92 -11.33 -3.04 7.98
CA ALA A 92 -11.41 -1.62 7.60
C ALA A 92 -10.26 -1.20 6.67
N GLY A 93 -9.05 -1.68 6.91
CA GLY A 93 -7.90 -1.42 6.04
C GLY A 93 -8.04 -2.03 4.65
N TRP A 94 -8.64 -3.21 4.54
CA TRP A 94 -8.94 -3.85 3.26
C TRP A 94 -10.07 -3.12 2.52
N ASP A 95 -11.16 -2.79 3.20
CA ASP A 95 -12.29 -2.04 2.64
C ASP A 95 -11.84 -0.68 2.09
N LEU A 96 -11.01 0.05 2.84
CA LEU A 96 -10.44 1.32 2.39
C LEU A 96 -9.58 1.16 1.12
N ALA A 97 -8.80 0.09 1.01
CA ALA A 97 -7.98 -0.18 -0.17
C ALA A 97 -8.86 -0.48 -1.40
N VAL A 98 -9.93 -1.24 -1.22
CA VAL A 98 -10.90 -1.55 -2.28
C VAL A 98 -11.67 -0.30 -2.67
N GLU A 99 -12.21 0.45 -1.73
CA GLU A 99 -12.95 1.70 -1.97
C GLU A 99 -12.11 2.71 -2.76
N PHE A 100 -10.84 2.90 -2.37
CA PHE A 100 -9.92 3.76 -3.12
C PHE A 100 -9.79 3.31 -4.58
N GLY A 101 -9.62 2.01 -4.82
CA GLY A 101 -9.47 1.47 -6.17
C GLY A 101 -10.74 1.60 -7.02
N LEU A 102 -11.91 1.41 -6.42
CA LEU A 102 -13.21 1.56 -7.09
C LEU A 102 -13.56 3.02 -7.36
N SER A 103 -13.16 3.93 -6.47
CA SER A 103 -13.38 5.37 -6.63
C SER A 103 -12.41 6.04 -7.61
N ASN A 104 -11.25 5.41 -7.89
CA ASN A 104 -10.19 5.94 -8.75
C ASN A 104 -9.70 4.89 -9.77
N PRO A 105 -10.56 4.34 -10.64
CA PRO A 105 -10.27 3.15 -11.44
C PRO A 105 -9.09 3.35 -12.41
N ALA A 106 -9.01 4.49 -13.08
CA ALA A 106 -7.94 4.79 -14.02
C ALA A 106 -6.59 4.95 -13.31
N LEU A 107 -6.57 5.67 -12.19
CA LEU A 107 -5.39 5.84 -11.34
C LEU A 107 -4.96 4.52 -10.72
N TYR A 108 -5.89 3.72 -10.20
CA TYR A 108 -5.59 2.40 -9.63
C TYR A 108 -4.98 1.46 -10.66
N THR A 109 -5.55 1.44 -11.86
CA THR A 109 -5.00 0.66 -12.98
C THR A 109 -3.59 1.12 -13.31
N LEU A 110 -3.34 2.42 -13.37
CA LEU A 110 -2.01 2.97 -13.60
C LEU A 110 -1.02 2.57 -12.51
N MET A 111 -1.44 2.58 -11.23
CA MET A 111 -0.59 2.21 -10.09
C MET A 111 -0.15 0.74 -10.12
N TYR A 112 -1.00 -0.16 -10.66
CA TYR A 112 -0.81 -1.61 -10.55
C TYR A 112 -0.62 -2.35 -11.89
N ALA A 113 -0.80 -1.70 -13.05
CA ALA A 113 -0.73 -2.36 -14.36
C ALA A 113 0.68 -2.83 -14.73
N GLU A 114 1.70 -2.15 -14.28
CA GLU A 114 3.09 -2.44 -14.61
C GLU A 114 3.97 -2.53 -13.36
N PRO A 115 5.01 -3.39 -13.35
CA PRO A 115 6.01 -3.37 -12.29
C PRO A 115 6.70 -2.00 -12.29
N ARG A 116 6.48 -1.23 -11.23
CA ARG A 116 7.11 0.08 -11.06
C ARG A 116 8.26 -0.01 -10.07
N ARG A 117 9.17 0.95 -10.15
CA ARG A 117 10.21 1.10 -9.14
C ARG A 117 9.56 1.39 -7.79
N GLU A 118 10.13 0.84 -6.74
CA GLU A 118 9.73 1.13 -5.37
C GLU A 118 9.81 2.64 -5.11
N SER A 119 8.67 3.22 -4.74
CA SER A 119 8.53 4.65 -4.48
C SER A 119 8.42 4.92 -2.98
N PRO A 120 8.73 6.13 -2.49
CA PRO A 120 8.53 6.50 -1.10
C PRO A 120 7.10 6.26 -0.61
N ALA A 121 6.08 6.57 -1.40
CA ALA A 121 4.68 6.35 -1.02
C ALA A 121 4.29 4.88 -0.99
N THR A 122 4.78 4.07 -1.94
CA THR A 122 4.59 2.61 -1.93
C THR A 122 5.20 2.00 -0.67
N LYS A 123 6.42 2.44 -0.30
CA LYS A 123 7.09 2.00 0.91
C LYS A 123 6.31 2.38 2.17
N ALA A 124 5.87 3.63 2.28
CA ALA A 124 5.06 4.10 3.40
C ALA A 124 3.74 3.31 3.53
N GLY A 125 3.07 3.02 2.40
CA GLY A 125 1.87 2.17 2.38
C GLY A 125 2.13 0.75 2.90
N MET A 126 3.27 0.17 2.55
CA MET A 126 3.70 -1.14 3.04
C MET A 126 4.04 -1.10 4.54
N GLU A 127 4.70 -0.05 5.03
CA GLU A 127 5.01 0.14 6.45
C GLU A 127 3.74 0.20 7.30
N ILE A 128 2.68 0.90 6.84
CA ILE A 128 1.37 0.94 7.50
C ILE A 128 0.75 -0.46 7.55
N LEU A 129 0.76 -1.19 6.43
CA LEU A 129 0.24 -2.55 6.36
C LEU A 129 1.00 -3.48 7.32
N MET A 130 2.33 -3.43 7.29
CA MET A 130 3.17 -4.23 8.19
C MET A 130 2.94 -3.89 9.66
N GLY A 131 2.66 -2.63 9.98
CA GLY A 131 2.26 -2.21 11.33
C GLY A 131 0.97 -2.89 11.81
N ARG A 132 -0.05 -2.99 10.95
CA ARG A 132 -1.30 -3.72 11.24
C ARG A 132 -1.07 -5.21 11.45
N ILE A 133 -0.33 -5.84 10.52
CA ILE A 133 0.01 -7.26 10.59
C ILE A 133 0.79 -7.57 11.88
N ARG A 134 1.74 -6.70 12.26
CA ARG A 134 2.52 -6.87 13.49
C ARG A 134 1.64 -6.82 14.73
N ARG A 135 0.62 -5.94 14.78
CA ARG A 135 -0.33 -5.94 15.90
C ARG A 135 -1.10 -7.25 16.00
N LEU A 136 -1.56 -7.80 14.87
CA LEU A 136 -2.18 -9.14 14.82
C LEU A 136 -1.22 -10.23 15.32
N ALA A 137 0.06 -10.18 14.94
CA ALA A 137 1.07 -11.14 15.39
C ALA A 137 1.31 -11.06 16.90
N VAL A 138 1.47 -9.84 17.43
CA VAL A 138 1.65 -9.61 18.88
C VAL A 138 0.42 -10.06 19.67
N GLY A 139 -0.78 -9.83 19.13
CA GLY A 139 -2.05 -10.28 19.72
C GLY A 139 -2.31 -11.79 19.61
N GLY A 140 -1.42 -12.55 18.94
CA GLY A 140 -1.59 -14.00 18.74
C GLY A 140 -2.66 -14.37 17.71
N TRP A 141 -3.10 -13.42 16.90
CA TRP A 141 -4.16 -13.63 15.90
C TRP A 141 -3.63 -14.19 14.57
N LEU A 142 -2.32 -14.09 14.25
CA LEU A 142 -1.78 -14.60 12.99
C LEU A 142 -1.56 -16.11 13.01
N ARG A 143 -2.07 -16.78 11.96
CA ARG A 143 -1.82 -18.21 11.67
C ARG A 143 -0.76 -18.45 10.61
N VAL A 144 -0.27 -17.40 9.96
CA VAL A 144 0.77 -17.41 8.93
C VAL A 144 1.85 -16.40 9.29
N ASP A 145 3.03 -16.47 8.66
CA ASP A 145 4.06 -15.45 8.89
C ASP A 145 3.63 -14.07 8.34
N GLU A 146 4.19 -13.01 8.90
CA GLU A 146 3.84 -11.61 8.58
C GLU A 146 4.00 -11.31 7.08
N ARG A 147 5.03 -11.86 6.44
CA ARG A 147 5.31 -11.63 5.02
C ARG A 147 4.24 -12.28 4.14
N LEU A 148 3.86 -13.52 4.45
CA LEU A 148 2.79 -14.22 3.73
C LEU A 148 1.45 -13.53 3.96
N ALA A 149 1.15 -13.08 5.18
CA ALA A 149 -0.04 -12.28 5.46
C ALA A 149 -0.10 -11.02 4.59
N ALA A 150 1.00 -10.25 4.49
CA ALA A 150 1.08 -9.07 3.63
C ALA A 150 0.83 -9.41 2.15
N GLN A 151 1.39 -10.51 1.66
CA GLN A 151 1.20 -10.96 0.28
C GLN A 151 -0.26 -11.36 0.01
N ILE A 152 -0.91 -12.08 0.93
CA ILE A 152 -2.32 -12.48 0.80
C ILE A 152 -3.21 -11.24 0.80
N ILE A 153 -3.02 -10.30 1.72
CA ILE A 153 -3.80 -9.06 1.79
C ILE A 153 -3.67 -8.27 0.48
N HIS A 154 -2.44 -8.08 0.00
CA HIS A 154 -2.17 -7.36 -1.26
C HIS A 154 -2.78 -8.06 -2.48
N ALA A 155 -2.61 -9.38 -2.58
CA ALA A 155 -3.10 -10.15 -3.71
C ALA A 155 -4.64 -10.13 -3.78
N THR A 156 -5.30 -10.30 -2.63
CA THR A 156 -6.77 -10.33 -2.57
C THR A 156 -7.38 -8.95 -2.81
N ALA A 157 -6.88 -7.89 -2.20
CA ALA A 157 -7.39 -6.53 -2.41
C ALA A 157 -7.20 -6.09 -3.87
N ARG A 158 -5.99 -6.29 -4.42
CA ARG A 158 -5.69 -5.96 -5.81
C ARG A 158 -6.52 -6.79 -6.79
N GLY A 159 -6.63 -8.09 -6.55
CA GLY A 159 -7.43 -8.99 -7.37
C GLY A 159 -8.91 -8.63 -7.33
N ALA A 160 -9.46 -8.29 -6.16
CA ALA A 160 -10.83 -7.85 -5.97
C ALA A 160 -11.15 -6.62 -6.83
N VAL A 161 -10.35 -5.56 -6.72
CA VAL A 161 -10.54 -4.32 -7.49
C VAL A 161 -10.42 -4.56 -8.99
N LEU A 162 -9.34 -5.19 -9.46
CA LEU A 162 -9.12 -5.39 -10.89
C LEU A 162 -10.19 -6.31 -11.50
N THR A 163 -10.62 -7.35 -10.78
CA THR A 163 -11.72 -8.21 -11.20
C THR A 163 -13.02 -7.42 -11.30
N TRP A 164 -13.36 -6.66 -10.25
CA TRP A 164 -14.56 -5.82 -10.24
C TRP A 164 -14.60 -4.85 -11.41
N LEU A 165 -13.50 -4.14 -11.67
CA LEU A 165 -13.40 -3.16 -12.76
C LEU A 165 -13.49 -3.82 -14.14
N SER A 166 -13.10 -5.08 -14.29
CA SER A 166 -13.20 -5.84 -15.55
C SER A 166 -14.58 -6.40 -15.85
N LEU A 167 -15.46 -6.50 -14.83
CA LEU A 167 -16.82 -7.01 -15.00
C LEU A 167 -17.76 -5.92 -15.55
N PRO A 168 -18.68 -6.31 -16.47
CA PRO A 168 -19.82 -5.45 -16.83
C PRO A 168 -20.59 -5.01 -15.59
N GLU A 169 -21.16 -3.81 -15.60
CA GLU A 169 -21.81 -3.24 -14.42
C GLU A 169 -22.99 -4.10 -13.91
N ASP A 170 -23.75 -4.68 -14.83
CA ASP A 170 -24.88 -5.60 -14.54
C ASP A 170 -24.45 -6.96 -13.97
N SER A 171 -23.18 -7.30 -14.10
CA SER A 171 -22.58 -8.56 -13.62
C SER A 171 -21.81 -8.39 -12.29
N ARG A 172 -21.80 -7.17 -11.74
CA ARG A 172 -21.08 -6.88 -10.49
C ARG A 172 -21.93 -7.28 -9.28
N ASP A 173 -21.52 -8.36 -8.60
CA ASP A 173 -22.16 -8.81 -7.37
C ASP A 173 -21.40 -8.25 -6.14
N PRO A 174 -22.01 -7.38 -5.32
CA PRO A 174 -21.40 -6.87 -4.09
C PRO A 174 -20.92 -7.96 -3.12
N ALA A 175 -21.54 -9.15 -3.15
CA ALA A 175 -21.13 -10.28 -2.33
C ALA A 175 -19.69 -10.74 -2.64
N LEU A 176 -19.18 -10.50 -3.85
CA LEU A 176 -17.80 -10.83 -4.22
C LEU A 176 -16.80 -10.18 -3.31
N LEU A 177 -16.92 -8.85 -3.09
CA LEU A 177 -15.97 -8.07 -2.29
C LEU A 177 -16.02 -8.51 -0.82
N ALA A 178 -17.22 -8.67 -0.26
CA ALA A 178 -17.39 -9.14 1.12
C ALA A 178 -16.84 -10.55 1.32
N THR A 179 -17.11 -11.47 0.36
CA THR A 179 -16.61 -12.86 0.42
C THR A 179 -15.08 -12.89 0.36
N LEU A 180 -14.45 -12.12 -0.54
CA LEU A 180 -12.98 -12.07 -0.64
C LEU A 180 -12.35 -11.49 0.62
N ARG A 181 -12.95 -10.46 1.23
CA ARG A 181 -12.48 -9.92 2.51
C ARG A 181 -12.47 -10.97 3.60
N GLU A 182 -13.60 -11.66 3.81
CA GLU A 182 -13.71 -12.69 4.87
C GLU A 182 -12.81 -13.91 4.58
N ALA A 183 -12.70 -14.32 3.32
CA ALA A 183 -11.78 -15.40 2.93
C ALA A 183 -10.31 -15.01 3.22
N MET A 184 -9.94 -13.76 2.95
CA MET A 184 -8.61 -13.24 3.29
C MET A 184 -8.37 -13.24 4.79
N VAL A 185 -9.34 -12.72 5.59
CA VAL A 185 -9.25 -12.73 7.06
C VAL A 185 -9.08 -14.16 7.56
N ALA A 186 -9.94 -15.10 7.16
CA ALA A 186 -9.87 -16.50 7.57
C ALA A 186 -8.56 -17.19 7.15
N ALA A 187 -7.97 -16.78 6.02
CA ALA A 187 -6.71 -17.35 5.55
C ALA A 187 -5.51 -16.96 6.41
N ILE A 188 -5.52 -15.77 7.03
CA ILE A 188 -4.36 -15.24 7.74
C ILE A 188 -4.54 -15.17 9.27
N THR A 189 -5.78 -15.35 9.79
CA THR A 189 -6.05 -15.25 11.22
C THR A 189 -6.59 -16.56 11.80
N THR A 190 -6.43 -16.72 13.12
CA THR A 190 -7.04 -17.77 13.94
C THR A 190 -8.42 -17.32 14.43
N GLU A 191 -9.31 -18.26 14.80
CA GLU A 191 -10.61 -17.97 15.40
C GLU A 191 -10.48 -17.42 16.83
N ASP A 192 -9.50 -17.95 17.58
CA ASP A 192 -9.16 -17.50 18.92
C ASP A 192 -7.68 -17.07 18.97
N PRO A 193 -7.36 -16.00 19.70
CA PRO A 193 -5.97 -15.60 19.86
C PRO A 193 -5.19 -16.66 20.63
N VAL A 194 -4.06 -17.08 20.08
CA VAL A 194 -3.17 -18.03 20.76
C VAL A 194 -2.38 -17.28 21.85
N VAL A 195 -3.10 -16.86 22.89
CA VAL A 195 -2.54 -16.18 24.06
C VAL A 195 -2.60 -17.18 25.22
N GLY A 196 -1.48 -17.86 25.50
CA GLY A 196 -1.35 -18.67 26.71
C GLY A 196 -0.94 -20.14 26.55
N GLU A 197 -1.27 -20.83 25.47
CA GLU A 197 -0.63 -22.10 25.08
C GLU A 197 0.03 -21.91 23.71
N ALA A 198 0.98 -20.97 23.69
CA ALA A 198 1.70 -20.69 22.46
C ALA A 198 2.45 -21.94 22.02
N THR A 199 2.09 -22.51 20.88
CA THR A 199 3.02 -23.39 20.19
C THR A 199 4.34 -22.64 20.07
N PRO A 200 5.51 -23.31 20.11
CA PRO A 200 6.80 -22.65 19.93
C PRO A 200 6.83 -21.74 18.69
N SER A 201 6.11 -22.11 17.63
CA SER A 201 5.95 -21.32 16.40
C SER A 201 5.19 -20.02 16.63
N ALA A 202 4.03 -20.05 17.29
CA ALA A 202 3.25 -18.84 17.57
C ALA A 202 3.98 -17.88 18.54
N ALA A 203 4.65 -18.42 19.57
CA ALA A 203 5.49 -17.64 20.48
C ALA A 203 6.67 -17.00 19.74
N ALA A 204 7.31 -17.71 18.82
CA ALA A 204 8.39 -17.19 18.00
C ALA A 204 7.91 -16.04 17.08
N GLN A 205 6.73 -16.18 16.46
CA GLN A 205 6.13 -15.14 15.64
C GLN A 205 5.81 -13.88 16.45
N ALA A 206 5.15 -14.02 17.61
CA ALA A 206 4.79 -12.91 18.48
C ALA A 206 6.05 -12.18 19.00
N PHE A 207 7.08 -12.93 19.41
CA PHE A 207 8.33 -12.34 19.88
C PHE A 207 9.09 -11.64 18.75
N ARG A 208 9.13 -12.23 17.55
CA ARG A 208 9.72 -11.61 16.35
C ARG A 208 9.05 -10.27 16.01
N ALA A 209 7.73 -10.19 16.12
CA ALA A 209 6.98 -8.96 15.88
C ALA A 209 7.35 -7.83 16.86
N SER A 210 7.76 -8.16 18.09
CA SER A 210 8.18 -7.20 19.11
C SER A 210 9.66 -6.78 19.00
N LEU A 211 10.49 -7.49 18.22
CA LEU A 211 11.94 -7.23 18.14
C LEU A 211 12.35 -5.81 17.74
N PRO A 212 11.66 -5.10 16.82
CA PRO A 212 12.02 -3.74 16.45
C PRO A 212 12.04 -2.76 17.63
N ASP A 213 11.25 -3.02 18.66
CA ASP A 213 11.10 -2.17 19.84
C ASP A 213 12.12 -2.53 20.95
N GLN A 214 12.91 -3.60 20.76
CA GLN A 214 13.91 -4.05 21.73
C GLN A 214 15.20 -3.24 21.58
N THR A 215 15.34 -2.16 22.35
CA THR A 215 16.47 -1.24 22.33
C THR A 215 17.81 -1.80 22.82
N PRO A 216 17.88 -2.82 23.72
CA PRO A 216 19.16 -3.33 24.23
C PRO A 216 19.97 -4.11 23.23
N LEU A 217 19.36 -4.58 22.11
CA LEU A 217 20.03 -5.43 21.12
C LEU A 217 20.72 -4.59 20.03
N SER A 218 21.95 -4.94 19.71
CA SER A 218 22.64 -4.42 18.52
C SER A 218 21.98 -4.92 17.24
N ASP A 219 22.29 -4.27 16.09
CA ASP A 219 21.76 -4.68 14.79
C ASP A 219 22.16 -6.10 14.37
N GLY A 220 23.34 -6.56 14.81
CA GLY A 220 23.82 -7.93 14.58
C GLY A 220 23.01 -8.95 15.38
N GLU A 221 22.78 -8.68 16.65
CA GLU A 221 21.99 -9.53 17.54
C GLU A 221 20.53 -9.61 17.12
N ARG A 222 19.93 -8.47 16.71
CA ARG A 222 18.57 -8.46 16.16
C ARG A 222 18.45 -9.34 14.92
N ARG A 223 19.38 -9.24 13.98
CA ARG A 223 19.38 -10.07 12.75
C ARG A 223 19.48 -11.54 13.08
N LEU A 224 20.38 -11.92 13.96
CA LEU A 224 20.57 -13.31 14.36
C LEU A 224 19.34 -13.87 15.09
N LEU A 225 18.78 -13.11 16.01
CA LEU A 225 17.58 -13.51 16.73
C LEU A 225 16.36 -13.62 15.79
N THR A 226 16.22 -12.71 14.83
CA THR A 226 15.19 -12.81 13.79
C THR A 226 15.31 -14.11 13.00
N GLU A 227 16.55 -14.49 12.58
CA GLU A 227 16.79 -15.74 11.85
C GLU A 227 16.40 -16.98 12.68
N TRP A 228 16.71 -16.99 13.97
CA TRP A 228 16.32 -18.08 14.85
C TRP A 228 14.81 -18.18 15.04
N LEU A 229 14.14 -17.05 15.22
CA LEU A 229 12.69 -17.00 15.37
C LEU A 229 11.99 -17.42 14.07
N ASP A 230 12.52 -17.04 12.91
CA ASP A 230 12.00 -17.49 11.61
C ASP A 230 12.09 -19.02 11.46
N ARG A 231 13.18 -19.64 11.92
CA ARG A 231 13.33 -21.09 11.90
C ARG A 231 12.35 -21.78 12.86
N LEU A 232 12.17 -21.24 14.07
CA LEU A 232 11.20 -21.76 15.04
C LEU A 232 9.76 -21.61 14.57
N ALA A 233 9.46 -20.51 13.86
CA ALA A 233 8.15 -20.28 13.29
C ALA A 233 7.84 -21.21 12.11
N ALA A 234 8.84 -21.65 11.37
CA ALA A 234 8.72 -22.51 10.18
C ALA A 234 8.72 -24.02 10.52
N ASP A 235 8.96 -24.41 11.77
CA ASP A 235 9.05 -25.83 12.15
C ASP A 235 7.66 -26.49 12.16
N PRO A 236 7.36 -27.43 11.22
CA PRO A 236 6.08 -28.11 11.15
C PRO A 236 5.88 -29.19 12.23
N SER A 237 6.91 -29.46 13.04
CA SER A 237 6.87 -30.52 14.07
C SER A 237 6.15 -30.11 15.37
N SER A 238 5.61 -28.90 15.46
CA SER A 238 4.89 -28.38 16.62
C SER A 238 3.40 -28.76 16.67
N THR A 239 2.91 -29.56 15.70
CA THR A 239 1.51 -30.01 15.64
C THR A 239 1.45 -31.52 15.93
N GLN A 240 1.62 -31.90 17.20
CA GLN A 240 1.18 -33.22 17.73
C GLN A 240 0.39 -33.02 19.01
#